data_295a6fe8c079dca25a3e24fd0f3fd4b7
#
_entry.id   295a6fe8c079dca25a3e24fd0f3fd4b7
#
_cell.length_a   1.000
_cell.length_b   1.000
_cell.length_c   1.000
_cell.angle_alpha   90.00
_cell.angle_beta   90.00
_cell.angle_gamma   90.00
#
_symmetry.space_group_name_H-M   'P 1'
#
loop_
_entity.id
_entity.type
_entity.pdbx_description
1 polymer ?
#
loop_
_entity_poly.entity_id
_entity_poly.type
_entity_poly.pdbx_seq_one_letter_code
_entity_poly.pdbx_strand_id
1 'polypeptide(L)' 'MGILRFESWCRNAVSDIRDRADRERVYGELYAHMEDQYDELIAQRMEEYQAEKAVVAAMGDSADTAR' A
#
# COMPACT_ATOMS: atom_id res chain seq x y z
N MET A 1 7.87 -10.59 -6.29
CA MET A 1 8.70 -9.75 -5.43
C MET A 1 7.93 -8.49 -5.06
N GLY A 2 7.90 -8.15 -3.78
CA GLY A 2 7.10 -7.01 -3.30
C GLY A 2 7.75 -5.66 -3.57
N ILE A 3 6.94 -4.62 -3.53
CA ILE A 3 7.42 -3.25 -3.61
C ILE A 3 7.65 -2.76 -2.19
N LEU A 4 8.89 -2.51 -1.83
CA LEU A 4 9.28 -2.18 -0.46
C LEU A 4 8.52 -0.98 0.11
N ARG A 5 8.30 0.05 -0.70
CA ARG A 5 7.55 1.24 -0.29
C ARG A 5 6.12 0.88 0.12
N PHE A 6 5.49 -0.01 -0.63
CA PHE A 6 4.13 -0.47 -0.33
C PHE A 6 4.10 -1.35 0.92
N GLU A 7 5.11 -2.21 1.08
CA GLU A 7 5.20 -3.06 2.26
C GLU A 7 5.35 -2.21 3.53
N SER A 8 6.20 -1.20 3.49
CA SER A 8 6.37 -0.29 4.62
C SER A 8 5.08 0.45 4.96
N TRP A 9 4.39 0.95 3.94
CA TRP A 9 3.13 1.66 4.14
C TRP A 9 2.08 0.76 4.78
N CYS A 10 1.93 -0.45 4.25
CA CYS A 10 0.95 -1.41 4.76
C CYS A 10 1.29 -1.84 6.19
N ARG A 11 2.57 -2.07 6.47
CA ARG A 11 3.01 -2.46 7.81
C ARG A 11 2.65 -1.38 8.83
N ASN A 12 2.87 -0.13 8.48
CA ASN A 12 2.51 0.98 9.36
C ASN A 12 1.00 1.10 9.52
N ALA A 13 0.25 0.91 8.45
CA ALA A 13 -1.21 1.02 8.49
C ALA A 13 -1.85 -0.02 9.40
N VAL A 14 -1.27 -1.22 9.49
CA VAL A 14 -1.82 -2.30 10.32
C VAL A 14 -1.17 -2.41 11.68
N SER A 15 -0.26 -1.50 12.02
CA SER A 15 0.52 -1.58 13.26
C SER A 15 -0.33 -1.58 14.53
N ASP A 16 -1.52 -0.99 14.49
CA ASP A 16 -2.42 -0.93 15.62
C ASP A 16 -3.34 -2.14 15.76
N ILE A 17 -3.35 -3.01 14.76
CA ILE A 17 -4.19 -4.21 14.79
C ILE A 17 -3.51 -5.27 15.63
N ARG A 18 -4.15 -5.69 16.73
CA ARG A 18 -3.56 -6.62 17.68
C ARG A 18 -3.65 -8.08 17.23
N ASP A 19 -4.77 -8.45 16.60
CA ASP A 19 -4.95 -9.82 16.13
C ASP A 19 -4.08 -10.05 14.89
N ARG A 20 -3.24 -11.08 14.98
CA ARG A 20 -2.30 -11.40 13.90
C ARG A 20 -3.01 -11.76 12.59
N ALA A 21 -4.08 -12.56 12.70
CA ALA A 21 -4.84 -12.99 11.52
C ALA A 21 -5.50 -11.80 10.84
N ASP A 22 -6.10 -10.91 11.64
CA ASP A 22 -6.72 -9.69 11.11
C ASP A 22 -5.67 -8.77 10.47
N ARG A 23 -4.52 -8.64 11.13
CA ARG A 23 -3.44 -7.81 10.62
C ARG A 23 -2.95 -8.31 9.26
N GLU A 24 -2.74 -9.61 9.12
CA GLU A 24 -2.30 -10.20 7.86
C GLU A 24 -3.34 -10.04 6.77
N ARG A 25 -4.61 -10.21 7.10
CA ARG A 25 -5.69 -10.06 6.14
C ARG A 25 -5.78 -8.62 5.63
N VAL A 26 -5.78 -7.65 6.54
CA VAL A 26 -5.86 -6.24 6.16
C VAL A 26 -4.62 -5.82 5.36
N TYR A 27 -3.44 -6.29 5.78
CA TYR A 27 -2.20 -6.03 5.04
C TYR A 27 -2.34 -6.51 3.59
N GLY A 28 -2.81 -7.72 3.40
CA GLY A 28 -2.98 -8.27 2.07
C GLY A 28 -3.97 -7.50 1.21
N GLU A 29 -5.08 -7.07 1.80
CA GLU A 29 -6.09 -6.29 1.09
C GLU A 29 -5.54 -4.91 0.68
N LEU A 30 -4.85 -4.24 1.59
CA LEU A 30 -4.26 -2.94 1.30
C LEU A 30 -3.17 -3.06 0.23
N TYR A 31 -2.33 -4.08 0.35
CA TYR A 31 -1.27 -4.30 -0.62
C TYR A 31 -1.83 -4.57 -2.01
N ALA A 32 -2.84 -5.44 -2.11
CA ALA A 32 -3.48 -5.76 -3.38
C ALA A 32 -4.09 -4.51 -4.02
N HIS A 33 -4.72 -3.66 -3.22
CA HIS A 33 -5.30 -2.41 -3.71
C HIS A 33 -4.22 -1.49 -4.27
N MET A 34 -3.10 -1.37 -3.56
CA MET A 34 -1.99 -0.55 -4.03
C MET A 34 -1.36 -1.09 -5.31
N GLU A 35 -1.24 -2.42 -5.41
CA GLU A 35 -0.71 -3.05 -6.62
C GLU A 35 -1.63 -2.80 -7.81
N ASP A 36 -2.94 -2.87 -7.61
CA ASP A 36 -3.90 -2.59 -8.69
C ASP A 36 -3.73 -1.17 -9.23
N GLN A 37 -3.62 -0.20 -8.33
CA GLN A 37 -3.39 1.18 -8.73
C GLN A 37 -2.05 1.36 -9.44
N TYR A 38 -1.02 0.71 -8.91
CA TYR A 38 0.32 0.75 -9.50
C TYR A 38 0.30 0.21 -10.93
N ASP A 39 -0.31 -0.96 -11.12
CA ASP A 39 -0.38 -1.60 -12.43
C ASP A 39 -1.11 -0.70 -13.44
N GLU A 40 -2.18 -0.03 -13.01
CA GLU A 40 -2.92 0.89 -13.86
C GLU A 40 -2.04 2.06 -14.31
N LEU A 41 -1.27 2.63 -13.39
CA LEU A 41 -0.38 3.74 -13.71
C LEU A 41 0.75 3.31 -14.64
N ILE A 42 1.30 2.11 -14.43
CA ILE A 42 2.32 1.56 -15.32
C ILE A 42 1.74 1.36 -16.73
N ALA A 43 0.49 0.89 -16.82
CA ALA A 43 -0.20 0.74 -18.11
C ALA A 43 -0.38 2.09 -18.81
N GLN A 44 -0.45 3.18 -18.06
CA GLN A 44 -0.52 4.53 -18.59
C GLN A 44 0.86 5.09 -18.94
N ARG A 45 1.89 4.24 -18.88
CA ARG A 45 3.28 4.58 -19.19
C ARG A 45 3.94 5.51 -18.17
N MET A 46 3.43 5.53 -16.94
CA MET A 46 4.09 6.24 -15.86
C MET A 46 5.36 5.50 -15.46
N GLU A 47 6.42 6.23 -15.13
CA GLU A 47 7.66 5.65 -14.64
C GLU A 47 7.42 4.93 -13.31
N GLU A 48 8.10 3.81 -13.08
CA GLU A 48 7.91 2.99 -11.88
C GLU A 48 8.00 3.79 -10.58
N TYR A 49 9.04 4.60 -10.44
CA TYR A 49 9.24 5.41 -9.24
C TYR A 49 8.09 6.40 -9.04
N GLN A 50 7.66 7.04 -10.12
CA GLN A 50 6.56 7.99 -10.07
C GLN A 50 5.24 7.29 -9.73
N ALA A 51 5.03 6.10 -10.28
CA ALA A 51 3.83 5.31 -10.00
C ALA A 51 3.78 4.92 -8.52
N GLU A 52 4.88 4.47 -7.94
CA GLU A 52 4.94 4.14 -6.53
C GLU A 52 4.58 5.34 -5.66
N LYS A 53 5.18 6.49 -5.94
CA LYS A 53 4.91 7.71 -5.18
C LYS A 53 3.46 8.14 -5.31
N ALA A 54 2.89 8.04 -6.52
CA ALA A 54 1.51 8.42 -6.77
C ALA A 54 0.53 7.54 -6.01
N VAL A 55 0.80 6.22 -5.96
CA VAL A 55 -0.06 5.29 -5.21
C VAL A 55 -0.03 5.61 -3.73
N VAL A 56 1.17 5.80 -3.16
CA VAL A 56 1.30 6.13 -1.74
C VAL A 56 0.61 7.44 -1.42
N ALA A 57 0.77 8.45 -2.28
CA ALA A 57 0.11 9.75 -2.08
C ALA A 57 -1.41 9.61 -2.12
N ALA A 58 -1.93 8.77 -3.03
CA ALA A 58 -3.38 8.54 -3.14
C ALA A 58 -3.94 7.80 -1.92
N MET A 59 -3.14 6.92 -1.31
CA MET A 59 -3.54 6.20 -0.10
C MET A 59 -3.52 7.09 1.14
N GLY A 60 -2.74 8.16 1.10
CA GLY A 60 -2.60 9.06 2.23
C GLY A 60 -1.57 8.61 3.25
N ASP A 61 -1.54 9.28 4.39
CA ASP A 61 -0.64 8.93 5.49
C ASP A 61 -1.16 7.67 6.19
N SER A 62 -0.30 6.68 6.37
CA SER A 62 -0.69 5.42 7.00
C SER A 62 -1.19 5.62 8.44
N ALA A 63 -0.65 6.62 9.15
CA ALA A 63 -1.11 6.95 10.50
C ALA A 63 -2.54 7.50 10.49
N ASP A 64 -2.88 8.30 9.49
CA ASP A 64 -4.22 8.83 9.33
C ASP A 64 -5.22 7.72 8.96
N THR A 65 -4.78 6.77 8.14
CA THR A 65 -5.61 5.64 7.74
C THR A 65 -5.96 4.75 8.93
N ALA A 66 -5.05 4.64 9.90
CA ALA A 66 -5.23 3.79 11.07
C ALA A 66 -6.17 4.37 12.14
N ARG A 67 -6.60 5.59 12.01
CA ARG A 67 -7.50 6.24 12.96
C ARG A 67 -8.96 5.89 12.74
#